data_5cc0022b5546a6f3aff9d67b8c41c086
#
_entry.id   5cc0022b5546a6f3aff9d67b8c41c086
#
_cell.length_a   1.000
_cell.length_b   1.000
_cell.length_c   1.000
_cell.angle_alpha   90.00
_cell.angle_beta   90.00
_cell.angle_gamma   90.00
#
_symmetry.space_group_name_H-M   'P 1'
#
loop_
_entity.id
_entity.type
_entity.pdbx_description
1 polymer ?
#
loop_
_entity_poly.entity_id
_entity_poly.type
_entity_poly.pdbx_seq_one_letter_code
_entity_poly.pdbx_strand_id
1 'polypeptide(L)'
;MKKYLLLVTLALGCLYANSQELKTVKNLILLKQFEKAKPEIDKFLAIEKNATSAEAWYYKAFVYNTLGRLEGKPLAESKSLYQSAFDAIKRYTELDPTVALTKEEKNATLFNIYFGFYDLGVKTYNEKNFAESFESFKKSLEVHDYIYDRKLTGGADLKFSSHDTDVVWNLAILANELKKKEDALIYYKKIADADLSAEKYATAYDELILKYKREKNAELFNKYLASAKKHYPVDKAYWENQEIDFTLRDLENEALLNKYEELITKMPGNYALYYNYALEIDKFILTPEAKNIAAYKSKIIELFKNAVAAKSTIEANLQLANIYYSKTFEIKEQIAKIKGTKPDEIKLKNGLIAQSKSTMNETIPYAEEAVKLLGALKEYKFSDKTNYKLAVEILINAYKQSGNAAKVAEYEKLKLTVDKL
;
A
#
# COMPACT_ATOMS: atom_id res chain seq x y z
N MET A 1 3.03 26.09 76.74
CA MET A 1 3.42 24.70 76.65
C MET A 1 2.26 23.73 76.31
N LYS A 2 1.12 23.80 77.05
CA LYS A 2 -0.02 22.86 76.78
C LYS A 2 -0.64 22.94 75.36
N LYS A 3 -0.69 24.13 74.76
CA LYS A 3 -1.21 24.25 73.34
C LYS A 3 -0.33 23.64 72.29
N TYR A 4 0.99 23.61 72.43
CA TYR A 4 1.91 22.99 71.53
C TYR A 4 1.93 21.45 71.66
N LEU A 5 1.73 20.94 72.84
CA LEU A 5 1.62 19.51 73.12
C LEU A 5 0.36 18.91 72.47
N LEU A 6 -0.77 19.65 72.49
CA LEU A 6 -2.00 19.20 71.79
C LEU A 6 -1.89 19.16 70.26
N LEU A 7 -1.16 20.13 69.66
CA LEU A 7 -0.91 20.18 68.26
C LEU A 7 0.03 19.03 67.77
N VAL A 8 1.04 18.69 68.60
CA VAL A 8 1.97 17.59 68.29
C VAL A 8 1.28 16.24 68.44
N THR A 9 0.40 16.06 69.46
CA THR A 9 -0.38 14.81 69.62
C THR A 9 -1.44 14.62 68.51
N LEU A 10 -2.09 15.72 68.06
CA LEU A 10 -3.01 15.66 66.92
C LEU A 10 -2.27 15.30 65.61
N ALA A 11 -1.09 15.90 65.36
CA ALA A 11 -0.26 15.59 64.18
C ALA A 11 0.25 14.13 64.16
N LEU A 12 0.71 13.65 65.36
CA LEU A 12 1.12 12.24 65.49
C LEU A 12 -0.07 11.27 65.35
N GLY A 13 -1.24 11.60 65.92
CA GLY A 13 -2.44 10.76 65.72
C GLY A 13 -2.90 10.66 64.27
N CYS A 14 -2.82 11.75 63.52
CA CYS A 14 -3.12 11.74 62.08
C CYS A 14 -2.11 10.95 61.27
N LEU A 15 -0.83 10.92 61.61
CA LEU A 15 0.19 10.09 60.94
C LEU A 15 -0.03 8.60 61.21
N TYR A 16 -0.38 8.22 62.42
CA TYR A 16 -0.68 6.83 62.78
C TYR A 16 -1.95 6.31 62.08
N ALA A 17 -3.03 7.09 62.01
CA ALA A 17 -4.26 6.72 61.36
C ALA A 17 -4.02 6.44 59.84
N ASN A 18 -3.28 7.29 59.15
CA ASN A 18 -2.99 7.13 57.74
C ASN A 18 -2.07 5.92 57.43
N SER A 19 -1.08 5.69 58.28
CA SER A 19 -0.23 4.50 58.17
C SER A 19 -1.04 3.20 58.34
N GLN A 20 -2.08 3.23 59.16
CA GLN A 20 -2.92 2.07 59.40
C GLN A 20 -3.87 1.77 58.22
N GLU A 21 -4.41 2.82 57.57
CA GLU A 21 -5.29 2.67 56.41
C GLU A 21 -4.57 2.08 55.19
N LEU A 22 -3.35 2.55 54.81
CA LEU A 22 -2.58 1.97 53.71
C LEU A 22 -2.11 0.54 54.03
N LYS A 23 -1.77 0.25 55.31
CA LYS A 23 -1.46 -1.09 55.78
C LYS A 23 -2.63 -2.06 55.60
N THR A 24 -3.87 -1.59 55.77
CA THR A 24 -5.07 -2.39 55.49
C THR A 24 -5.15 -2.76 54.03
N VAL A 25 -4.91 -1.83 53.10
CA VAL A 25 -4.85 -2.13 51.63
C VAL A 25 -3.80 -3.17 51.35
N LYS A 26 -2.58 -3.03 51.86
CA LYS A 26 -1.49 -4.01 51.69
C LYS A 26 -1.87 -5.41 52.18
N ASN A 27 -2.50 -5.51 53.34
CA ASN A 27 -2.96 -6.77 53.90
C ASN A 27 -4.03 -7.44 53.01
N LEU A 28 -4.98 -6.65 52.49
CA LEU A 28 -6.00 -7.14 51.57
C LEU A 28 -5.37 -7.66 50.24
N ILE A 29 -4.36 -6.96 49.76
CA ILE A 29 -3.60 -7.40 48.55
C ILE A 29 -2.88 -8.71 48.84
N LEU A 30 -2.17 -8.86 49.99
CA LEU A 30 -1.51 -10.09 50.40
C LEU A 30 -2.49 -11.29 50.51
N LEU A 31 -3.71 -11.02 51.00
CA LEU A 31 -4.79 -12.01 51.08
C LEU A 31 -5.53 -12.21 49.76
N LYS A 32 -5.11 -11.59 48.66
CA LYS A 32 -5.75 -11.61 47.32
C LYS A 32 -7.22 -11.17 47.33
N GLN A 33 -7.61 -10.32 48.29
CA GLN A 33 -8.98 -9.77 48.44
C GLN A 33 -9.11 -8.45 47.68
N PHE A 34 -8.87 -8.46 46.36
CA PHE A 34 -8.77 -7.25 45.53
C PHE A 34 -10.07 -6.45 45.46
N GLU A 35 -11.23 -7.12 45.44
CA GLU A 35 -12.55 -6.46 45.45
C GLU A 35 -12.76 -5.63 46.76
N LYS A 36 -12.18 -6.06 47.90
CA LYS A 36 -12.20 -5.28 49.15
C LYS A 36 -11.09 -4.24 49.15
N ALA A 37 -9.93 -4.49 48.55
CA ALA A 37 -8.83 -3.56 48.50
C ALA A 37 -9.17 -2.33 47.65
N LYS A 38 -9.98 -2.45 46.60
CA LYS A 38 -10.38 -1.36 45.70
C LYS A 38 -11.05 -0.18 46.43
N PRO A 39 -12.16 -0.35 47.17
CA PRO A 39 -12.78 0.77 47.90
C PRO A 39 -11.88 1.36 48.99
N GLU A 40 -11.03 0.56 49.63
CA GLU A 40 -10.13 1.04 50.67
C GLU A 40 -9.01 1.92 50.09
N ILE A 41 -8.42 1.56 48.93
CA ILE A 41 -7.42 2.43 48.32
C ILE A 41 -8.04 3.69 47.73
N ASP A 42 -9.26 3.64 47.21
CA ASP A 42 -9.98 4.83 46.75
C ASP A 42 -10.29 5.80 47.89
N LYS A 43 -10.78 5.29 49.02
CA LYS A 43 -10.96 6.09 50.24
C LYS A 43 -9.67 6.75 50.72
N PHE A 44 -8.58 5.98 50.71
CA PHE A 44 -7.28 6.50 51.16
C PHE A 44 -6.82 7.65 50.27
N LEU A 45 -6.90 7.52 48.95
CA LEU A 45 -6.48 8.56 48.01
C LEU A 45 -7.46 9.74 47.91
N ALA A 46 -8.71 9.61 48.34
CA ALA A 46 -9.66 10.70 48.38
C ALA A 46 -9.30 11.75 49.44
N ILE A 47 -8.44 11.41 50.39
CA ILE A 47 -7.91 12.35 51.39
C ILE A 47 -6.76 13.14 50.76
N GLU A 48 -6.90 14.44 50.60
CA GLU A 48 -5.97 15.33 49.89
C GLU A 48 -4.48 15.11 50.24
N LYS A 49 -4.17 15.03 51.54
CA LYS A 49 -2.80 14.78 52.01
C LYS A 49 -2.23 13.44 51.58
N ASN A 50 -3.07 12.44 51.30
CA ASN A 50 -2.64 11.09 50.87
C ASN A 50 -2.48 11.03 49.35
N ALA A 51 -3.05 11.96 48.57
CA ALA A 51 -2.91 12.04 47.14
C ALA A 51 -1.46 12.27 46.66
N THR A 52 -0.56 12.63 47.58
CA THR A 52 0.89 12.75 47.34
C THR A 52 1.67 11.45 47.60
N SER A 53 1.02 10.37 48.02
CA SER A 53 1.65 9.07 48.28
C SER A 53 1.88 8.30 46.99
N ALA A 54 3.10 8.27 46.47
CA ALA A 54 3.46 7.47 45.32
C ALA A 54 3.10 5.99 45.54
N GLU A 55 3.41 5.43 46.68
CA GLU A 55 3.13 4.05 47.04
C GLU A 55 1.63 3.71 46.94
N ALA A 56 0.75 4.61 47.37
CA ALA A 56 -0.69 4.40 47.30
C ALA A 56 -1.18 4.37 45.81
N TRP A 57 -0.65 5.22 44.95
CA TRP A 57 -0.96 5.20 43.52
C TRP A 57 -0.48 3.93 42.84
N TYR A 58 0.69 3.42 43.22
CA TYR A 58 1.15 2.12 42.75
C TYR A 58 0.20 0.98 43.14
N TYR A 59 -0.23 0.92 44.42
CA TYR A 59 -1.20 -0.11 44.84
C TYR A 59 -2.56 0.06 44.19
N LYS A 60 -3.00 1.27 43.92
CA LYS A 60 -4.20 1.50 43.10
C LYS A 60 -4.07 0.89 41.73
N ALA A 61 -2.96 1.15 41.02
CA ALA A 61 -2.70 0.56 39.71
C ALA A 61 -2.69 -0.94 39.79
N PHE A 62 -1.99 -1.51 40.76
CA PHE A 62 -1.88 -2.97 40.93
C PHE A 62 -3.26 -3.63 41.18
N VAL A 63 -4.05 -3.09 42.07
CA VAL A 63 -5.40 -3.62 42.41
C VAL A 63 -6.34 -3.52 41.20
N TYR A 64 -6.39 -2.37 40.54
CA TYR A 64 -7.28 -2.13 39.40
C TYR A 64 -6.90 -2.99 38.20
N ASN A 65 -5.60 -3.11 37.91
CA ASN A 65 -5.11 -4.01 36.84
C ASN A 65 -5.46 -5.46 37.15
N THR A 66 -5.26 -5.92 38.38
CA THR A 66 -5.58 -7.30 38.79
C THR A 66 -7.08 -7.58 38.67
N LEU A 67 -7.94 -6.66 39.10
CA LEU A 67 -9.38 -6.78 38.92
C LEU A 67 -9.81 -6.79 37.47
N GLY A 68 -9.18 -5.98 36.61
CA GLY A 68 -9.47 -5.93 35.19
C GLY A 68 -9.20 -7.26 34.44
N ARG A 69 -8.28 -8.07 34.97
CA ARG A 69 -7.88 -9.38 34.42
C ARG A 69 -8.73 -10.55 34.89
N LEU A 70 -9.66 -10.34 35.84
CA LEU A 70 -10.50 -11.43 36.32
C LEU A 70 -11.45 -11.90 35.21
N GLU A 71 -11.51 -13.22 35.05
CA GLU A 71 -12.41 -13.85 34.09
C GLU A 71 -13.88 -13.54 34.41
N GLY A 72 -14.68 -13.48 33.34
CA GLY A 72 -16.13 -13.24 33.45
C GLY A 72 -16.56 -11.80 33.66
N LYS A 73 -15.62 -10.84 33.79
CA LYS A 73 -15.99 -9.41 33.86
C LYS A 73 -16.53 -8.89 32.54
N PRO A 74 -17.56 -8.01 32.55
CA PRO A 74 -17.99 -7.29 31.38
C PRO A 74 -16.83 -6.50 30.74
N LEU A 75 -16.74 -6.48 29.40
CA LEU A 75 -15.67 -5.78 28.68
C LEU A 75 -15.53 -4.31 29.07
N ALA A 76 -16.65 -3.60 29.22
CA ALA A 76 -16.65 -2.19 29.61
C ALA A 76 -16.08 -1.98 31.03
N GLU A 77 -16.34 -2.91 31.96
CA GLU A 77 -15.77 -2.88 33.30
C GLU A 77 -14.27 -3.12 33.29
N SER A 78 -13.80 -4.16 32.58
CA SER A 78 -12.37 -4.45 32.42
C SER A 78 -11.62 -3.28 31.80
N LYS A 79 -12.17 -2.68 30.75
CA LYS A 79 -11.61 -1.48 30.10
C LYS A 79 -11.48 -0.31 31.07
N SER A 80 -12.51 -0.03 31.85
CA SER A 80 -12.50 1.04 32.86
C SER A 80 -11.45 0.78 33.94
N LEU A 81 -11.30 -0.46 34.37
CA LEU A 81 -10.32 -0.86 35.36
C LEU A 81 -8.88 -0.69 34.83
N TYR A 82 -8.60 -1.12 33.59
CA TYR A 82 -7.29 -0.93 32.97
C TYR A 82 -6.98 0.56 32.74
N GLN A 83 -7.97 1.36 32.34
CA GLN A 83 -7.77 2.81 32.22
C GLN A 83 -7.41 3.45 33.56
N SER A 84 -8.15 3.10 34.63
CA SER A 84 -7.88 3.60 35.96
C SER A 84 -6.51 3.13 36.50
N ALA A 85 -6.11 1.90 36.15
CA ALA A 85 -4.80 1.39 36.52
C ALA A 85 -3.68 2.16 35.78
N PHE A 86 -3.86 2.45 34.49
CA PHE A 86 -2.90 3.22 33.73
C PHE A 86 -2.75 4.65 34.21
N ASP A 87 -3.87 5.32 34.56
CA ASP A 87 -3.85 6.66 35.12
C ASP A 87 -3.17 6.69 36.51
N ALA A 88 -3.39 5.65 37.31
CA ALA A 88 -2.72 5.51 38.58
C ALA A 88 -1.20 5.29 38.44
N ILE A 89 -0.74 4.49 37.47
CA ILE A 89 0.69 4.32 37.18
C ILE A 89 1.32 5.64 36.69
N LYS A 90 0.64 6.37 35.80
CA LYS A 90 1.14 7.70 35.39
C LYS A 90 1.36 8.59 36.60
N ARG A 91 0.39 8.65 37.51
CA ARG A 91 0.50 9.44 38.72
C ARG A 91 1.60 8.95 39.65
N TYR A 92 1.76 7.63 39.82
CA TYR A 92 2.86 7.04 40.55
C TYR A 92 4.21 7.49 40.01
N THR A 93 4.43 7.39 38.70
CA THR A 93 5.73 7.74 38.08
C THR A 93 6.04 9.24 38.12
N GLU A 94 5.02 10.10 38.23
CA GLU A 94 5.22 11.53 38.46
C GLU A 94 5.69 11.81 39.89
N LEU A 95 5.17 11.06 40.86
CA LEU A 95 5.48 11.24 42.31
C LEU A 95 6.77 10.53 42.72
N ASP A 96 7.09 9.39 42.05
CA ASP A 96 8.34 8.67 42.25
C ASP A 96 9.10 8.48 40.92
N PRO A 97 9.94 9.44 40.51
CA PRO A 97 10.74 9.32 39.29
C PRO A 97 11.73 8.13 39.29
N THR A 98 12.04 7.55 40.45
CA THR A 98 12.89 6.37 40.56
C THR A 98 12.19 5.09 40.11
N VAL A 99 10.85 5.11 40.16
CA VAL A 99 9.94 4.00 39.81
C VAL A 99 10.30 2.69 40.54
N ALA A 100 10.67 2.82 41.84
CA ALA A 100 11.23 1.70 42.60
C ALA A 100 10.30 0.51 42.65
N LEU A 101 9.01 0.69 42.99
CA LEU A 101 8.06 -0.42 43.10
C LEU A 101 7.76 -1.13 41.81
N THR A 102 7.69 -0.43 40.68
CA THR A 102 7.52 -1.10 39.39
C THR A 102 8.77 -1.84 38.96
N LYS A 103 9.95 -1.33 39.27
CA LYS A 103 11.22 -2.05 39.00
C LYS A 103 11.36 -3.33 39.83
N GLU A 104 10.91 -3.33 41.11
CA GLU A 104 10.90 -4.52 41.95
C GLU A 104 10.07 -5.66 41.35
N GLU A 105 8.93 -5.35 40.74
CA GLU A 105 8.09 -6.30 40.01
C GLU A 105 8.46 -6.45 38.53
N LYS A 106 9.60 -5.93 38.09
CA LYS A 106 10.06 -5.94 36.68
C LYS A 106 9.04 -5.31 35.72
N ASN A 107 8.36 -4.26 36.17
CA ASN A 107 7.30 -3.54 35.44
C ASN A 107 6.07 -4.41 35.06
N ALA A 108 5.84 -5.51 35.76
CA ALA A 108 4.77 -6.46 35.42
C ALA A 108 3.38 -5.82 35.38
N THR A 109 3.06 -4.89 36.31
CA THR A 109 1.78 -4.16 36.31
C THR A 109 1.60 -3.36 35.00
N LEU A 110 2.63 -2.66 34.53
CA LEU A 110 2.58 -1.91 33.27
C LEU A 110 2.36 -2.82 32.06
N PHE A 111 3.14 -3.90 31.96
CA PHE A 111 2.96 -4.87 30.88
C PHE A 111 1.59 -5.53 30.92
N ASN A 112 1.07 -5.84 32.10
CA ASN A 112 -0.26 -6.42 32.24
C ASN A 112 -1.38 -5.43 31.81
N ILE A 113 -1.20 -4.13 32.02
CA ILE A 113 -2.14 -3.11 31.51
C ILE A 113 -2.09 -3.07 29.97
N TYR A 114 -0.88 -3.08 29.40
CA TYR A 114 -0.69 -3.16 27.95
C TYR A 114 -1.39 -4.38 27.35
N PHE A 115 -1.09 -5.58 27.86
CA PHE A 115 -1.73 -6.81 27.39
C PHE A 115 -3.23 -6.83 27.67
N GLY A 116 -3.70 -6.25 28.79
CA GLY A 116 -5.12 -6.14 29.06
C GLY A 116 -5.89 -5.38 27.98
N PHE A 117 -5.38 -4.27 27.51
CA PHE A 117 -5.97 -3.55 26.37
C PHE A 117 -5.81 -4.30 25.05
N TYR A 118 -4.67 -4.96 24.83
CA TYR A 118 -4.44 -5.79 23.65
C TYR A 118 -5.47 -6.93 23.56
N ASP A 119 -5.66 -7.67 24.65
CA ASP A 119 -6.61 -8.80 24.74
C ASP A 119 -8.06 -8.34 24.52
N LEU A 120 -8.43 -7.15 25.07
CA LEU A 120 -9.73 -6.55 24.78
C LEU A 120 -9.87 -6.22 23.30
N GLY A 121 -8.82 -5.72 22.66
CA GLY A 121 -8.79 -5.46 21.22
C GLY A 121 -9.03 -6.73 20.39
N VAL A 122 -8.32 -7.81 20.72
CA VAL A 122 -8.47 -9.12 20.05
C VAL A 122 -9.87 -9.70 20.27
N LYS A 123 -10.35 -9.66 21.52
CA LYS A 123 -11.68 -10.20 21.86
C LYS A 123 -12.79 -9.48 21.11
N THR A 124 -12.80 -8.16 21.13
CA THR A 124 -13.81 -7.35 20.44
C THR A 124 -13.71 -7.44 18.92
N TYR A 125 -12.51 -7.65 18.37
CA TYR A 125 -12.32 -7.97 16.96
C TYR A 125 -13.03 -9.28 16.57
N ASN A 126 -12.82 -10.33 17.35
CA ASN A 126 -13.46 -11.62 17.12
C ASN A 126 -15.00 -11.57 17.25
N GLU A 127 -15.51 -10.69 18.10
CA GLU A 127 -16.92 -10.37 18.23
C GLU A 127 -17.47 -9.45 17.12
N LYS A 128 -16.60 -9.05 16.17
CA LYS A 128 -16.90 -8.10 15.09
C LYS A 128 -17.30 -6.69 15.58
N ASN A 129 -16.96 -6.36 16.81
CA ASN A 129 -17.11 -5.02 17.35
C ASN A 129 -15.83 -4.19 17.02
N PHE A 130 -15.66 -3.86 15.74
CA PHE A 130 -14.45 -3.22 15.24
C PHE A 130 -14.20 -1.84 15.85
N ALA A 131 -15.25 -1.10 16.21
CA ALA A 131 -15.09 0.21 16.85
C ALA A 131 -14.44 0.08 18.23
N GLU A 132 -14.93 -0.85 19.06
CA GLU A 132 -14.36 -1.11 20.38
C GLU A 132 -12.96 -1.73 20.30
N SER A 133 -12.73 -2.59 19.29
CA SER A 133 -11.41 -3.17 19.02
C SER A 133 -10.39 -2.08 18.68
N PHE A 134 -10.76 -1.14 17.82
CA PHE A 134 -9.90 -0.01 17.45
C PHE A 134 -9.50 0.83 18.69
N GLU A 135 -10.48 1.20 19.52
CA GLU A 135 -10.22 1.98 20.74
C GLU A 135 -9.35 1.19 21.75
N SER A 136 -9.54 -0.12 21.86
CA SER A 136 -8.75 -0.96 22.75
C SER A 136 -7.29 -1.08 22.30
N PHE A 137 -7.04 -1.36 21.01
CA PHE A 137 -5.68 -1.37 20.47
C PHE A 137 -5.02 0.01 20.52
N LYS A 138 -5.78 1.09 20.34
CA LYS A 138 -5.26 2.45 20.50
C LYS A 138 -4.78 2.70 21.94
N LYS A 139 -5.50 2.19 22.94
CA LYS A 139 -5.07 2.24 24.34
C LYS A 139 -3.85 1.36 24.60
N SER A 140 -3.80 0.16 24.01
CA SER A 140 -2.62 -0.70 24.09
C SER A 140 -1.38 0.03 23.54
N LEU A 141 -1.50 0.69 22.38
CA LEU A 141 -0.40 1.47 21.78
C LEU A 141 0.00 2.67 22.69
N GLU A 142 -0.97 3.36 23.33
CA GLU A 142 -0.67 4.44 24.26
C GLU A 142 0.17 3.95 25.45
N VAL A 143 -0.16 2.77 26.00
CA VAL A 143 0.61 2.16 27.09
C VAL A 143 1.99 1.71 26.60
N HIS A 144 2.08 1.12 25.40
CA HIS A 144 3.35 0.75 24.78
C HIS A 144 4.29 1.96 24.64
N ASP A 145 3.81 3.03 24.04
CA ASP A 145 4.60 4.24 23.80
C ASP A 145 5.04 4.86 25.15
N TYR A 146 4.16 4.84 26.16
CA TYR A 146 4.50 5.30 27.51
C TYR A 146 5.62 4.48 28.16
N ILE A 147 5.58 3.13 28.02
CA ILE A 147 6.63 2.23 28.54
C ILE A 147 7.96 2.50 27.84
N TYR A 148 7.92 2.63 26.52
CA TYR A 148 9.12 2.81 25.70
C TYR A 148 9.78 4.17 25.94
N ASP A 149 9.03 5.26 25.88
CA ASP A 149 9.52 6.63 26.04
C ASP A 149 10.16 6.86 27.43
N ARG A 150 9.61 6.22 28.46
CA ARG A 150 10.13 6.30 29.81
C ARG A 150 11.22 5.27 30.13
N LYS A 151 11.62 4.46 29.15
CA LYS A 151 12.65 3.42 29.30
C LYS A 151 12.32 2.40 30.40
N LEU A 152 11.02 2.08 30.55
CA LEU A 152 10.52 1.09 31.51
C LEU A 152 10.48 -0.32 30.92
N THR A 153 11.27 -0.59 29.89
CA THR A 153 11.35 -1.87 29.17
C THR A 153 12.24 -2.90 29.86
N GLY A 154 13.00 -2.49 30.89
CA GLY A 154 13.95 -3.38 31.57
C GLY A 154 13.27 -4.38 32.49
N GLY A 155 13.58 -5.66 32.31
CA GLY A 155 13.24 -6.73 33.24
C GLY A 155 12.26 -7.79 32.78
N ALA A 156 11.60 -7.60 31.65
CA ALA A 156 10.84 -8.66 31.00
C ALA A 156 11.73 -9.34 29.95
N ASP A 157 11.62 -10.65 29.79
CA ASP A 157 12.19 -11.41 28.66
C ASP A 157 11.52 -11.01 27.32
N LEU A 158 10.66 -10.02 27.37
CA LEU A 158 9.96 -9.43 26.23
C LEU A 158 10.92 -8.46 25.51
N LYS A 159 11.19 -8.75 24.25
CA LYS A 159 11.84 -7.79 23.32
C LYS A 159 10.86 -6.67 23.01
N PHE A 160 10.80 -5.68 23.91
CA PHE A 160 9.95 -4.50 23.73
C PHE A 160 10.66 -3.56 22.76
N SER A 161 10.18 -3.51 21.51
CA SER A 161 10.78 -2.71 20.43
C SER A 161 10.25 -1.27 20.48
N SER A 162 10.95 -0.38 19.76
CA SER A 162 10.50 1.02 19.60
C SER A 162 9.18 1.16 18.83
N HIS A 163 8.76 0.10 18.16
CA HIS A 163 7.54 0.07 17.38
C HIS A 163 6.77 -1.21 17.70
N ASP A 164 5.53 -1.05 18.16
CA ASP A 164 4.59 -2.15 18.27
C ASP A 164 3.95 -2.42 16.92
N THR A 165 4.68 -3.19 16.10
CA THR A 165 4.31 -3.41 14.69
C THR A 165 2.98 -4.13 14.54
N ASP A 166 2.63 -5.03 15.47
CA ASP A 166 1.39 -5.79 15.40
C ASP A 166 0.18 -4.93 15.78
N VAL A 167 0.29 -4.14 16.84
CA VAL A 167 -0.79 -3.22 17.24
C VAL A 167 -0.99 -2.14 16.18
N VAL A 168 0.09 -1.56 15.66
CA VAL A 168 0.02 -0.52 14.60
C VAL A 168 -0.63 -1.08 13.33
N TRP A 169 -0.30 -2.33 12.95
CA TRP A 169 -0.93 -2.98 11.80
C TRP A 169 -2.42 -3.25 12.03
N ASN A 170 -2.79 -3.78 13.20
CA ASN A 170 -4.19 -4.00 13.56
C ASN A 170 -5.00 -2.71 13.53
N LEU A 171 -4.43 -1.61 14.03
CA LEU A 171 -5.04 -0.28 13.97
C LEU A 171 -5.25 0.21 12.52
N ALA A 172 -4.28 -0.02 11.63
CA ALA A 172 -4.41 0.35 10.22
C ALA A 172 -5.57 -0.40 9.54
N ILE A 173 -5.64 -1.72 9.76
CA ILE A 173 -6.72 -2.56 9.22
C ILE A 173 -8.08 -2.14 9.76
N LEU A 174 -8.18 -2.00 11.09
CA LEU A 174 -9.44 -1.58 11.75
C LEU A 174 -9.90 -0.20 11.31
N ALA A 175 -8.98 0.74 11.11
CA ALA A 175 -9.31 2.06 10.59
C ALA A 175 -9.91 1.97 9.17
N ASN A 176 -9.39 1.08 8.31
CA ASN A 176 -9.95 0.82 6.99
C ASN A 176 -11.36 0.20 7.08
N GLU A 177 -11.54 -0.83 7.91
CA GLU A 177 -12.85 -1.45 8.14
C GLU A 177 -13.90 -0.43 8.61
N LEU A 178 -13.48 0.49 9.46
CA LEU A 178 -14.31 1.58 9.97
C LEU A 178 -14.45 2.76 9.00
N LYS A 179 -13.85 2.69 7.80
CA LYS A 179 -13.81 3.76 6.79
C LYS A 179 -13.16 5.07 7.29
N LYS A 180 -12.30 4.97 8.29
CA LYS A 180 -11.52 6.07 8.85
C LYS A 180 -10.19 6.21 8.09
N LYS A 181 -10.27 6.64 6.84
CA LYS A 181 -9.10 6.64 5.93
C LYS A 181 -7.91 7.43 6.44
N GLU A 182 -8.14 8.60 7.05
CA GLU A 182 -7.04 9.43 7.59
C GLU A 182 -6.36 8.74 8.78
N ASP A 183 -7.12 8.08 9.66
CA ASP A 183 -6.53 7.31 10.75
C ASP A 183 -5.69 6.14 10.21
N ALA A 184 -6.16 5.42 9.18
CA ALA A 184 -5.41 4.34 8.56
C ALA A 184 -4.06 4.84 8.01
N LEU A 185 -4.04 6.00 7.36
CA LEU A 185 -2.83 6.62 6.81
C LEU A 185 -1.81 6.98 7.89
N ILE A 186 -2.26 7.37 9.10
CA ILE A 186 -1.36 7.62 10.24
C ILE A 186 -0.61 6.33 10.62
N TYR A 187 -1.30 5.21 10.71
CA TYR A 187 -0.69 3.93 11.06
C TYR A 187 0.15 3.34 9.91
N TYR A 188 -0.29 3.46 8.66
CA TYR A 188 0.52 3.11 7.50
C TYR A 188 1.84 3.89 7.46
N LYS A 189 1.78 5.18 7.80
CA LYS A 189 2.99 6.00 7.88
C LYS A 189 3.95 5.53 8.97
N LYS A 190 3.45 5.12 10.14
CA LYS A 190 4.29 4.53 11.20
C LYS A 190 5.01 3.26 10.71
N ILE A 191 4.33 2.39 9.95
CA ILE A 191 4.90 1.17 9.36
C ILE A 191 6.00 1.50 8.34
N ALA A 192 5.70 2.40 7.41
CA ALA A 192 6.62 2.75 6.34
C ALA A 192 7.84 3.55 6.83
N ASP A 193 7.66 4.44 7.83
CA ASP A 193 8.76 5.20 8.43
C ASP A 193 9.68 4.31 9.28
N ALA A 194 9.16 3.20 9.81
CA ALA A 194 9.97 2.17 10.46
C ALA A 194 10.66 1.20 9.47
N ASP A 195 10.57 1.44 8.16
CA ASP A 195 11.16 0.66 7.06
C ASP A 195 10.82 -0.85 7.13
N LEU A 196 9.59 -1.19 7.57
CA LEU A 196 9.14 -2.57 7.71
C LEU A 196 8.82 -3.18 6.34
N SER A 197 9.26 -4.44 6.10
CA SER A 197 9.29 -5.08 4.79
C SER A 197 8.50 -6.39 4.68
N ALA A 198 7.73 -6.80 5.72
CA ALA A 198 6.91 -7.99 5.59
C ALA A 198 5.85 -7.82 4.49
N GLU A 199 5.53 -8.87 3.76
CA GLU A 199 4.61 -8.84 2.61
C GLU A 199 3.27 -8.15 2.93
N LYS A 200 2.72 -8.41 4.12
CA LYS A 200 1.48 -7.77 4.60
C LYS A 200 1.54 -6.24 4.60
N TYR A 201 2.73 -5.64 4.67
CA TYR A 201 2.91 -4.19 4.75
C TYR A 201 2.98 -3.49 3.38
N ALA A 202 2.99 -4.23 2.27
CA ALA A 202 3.00 -3.65 0.92
C ALA A 202 1.86 -2.64 0.72
N THR A 203 0.67 -2.95 1.26
CA THR A 203 -0.50 -2.05 1.24
C THR A 203 -0.23 -0.71 1.92
N ALA A 204 0.59 -0.67 2.99
CA ALA A 204 0.91 0.58 3.68
C ALA A 204 1.70 1.54 2.78
N TYR A 205 2.67 1.00 2.03
CA TYR A 205 3.44 1.79 1.06
C TYR A 205 2.57 2.24 -0.10
N ASP A 206 1.71 1.36 -0.63
CA ASP A 206 0.83 1.67 -1.74
C ASP A 206 -0.15 2.81 -1.41
N GLU A 207 -0.83 2.74 -0.28
CA GLU A 207 -1.77 3.78 0.17
C GLU A 207 -1.08 5.14 0.39
N LEU A 208 0.15 5.15 0.89
CA LEU A 208 0.94 6.37 1.03
C LEU A 208 1.38 6.93 -0.33
N ILE A 209 1.86 6.07 -1.24
CA ILE A 209 2.21 6.46 -2.60
C ILE A 209 1.00 7.08 -3.30
N LEU A 210 -0.18 6.43 -3.24
CA LEU A 210 -1.42 6.93 -3.82
C LEU A 210 -1.88 8.24 -3.18
N LYS A 211 -1.71 8.40 -1.85
CA LYS A 211 -2.00 9.67 -1.15
C LYS A 211 -1.12 10.79 -1.69
N TYR A 212 0.19 10.63 -1.65
CA TYR A 212 1.13 11.69 -2.04
C TYR A 212 1.14 11.95 -3.55
N LYS A 213 0.78 10.94 -4.35
CA LYS A 213 0.48 11.11 -5.77
C LYS A 213 -0.70 12.07 -5.99
N ARG A 214 -1.81 11.92 -5.24
CA ARG A 214 -2.97 12.83 -5.31
C ARG A 214 -2.64 14.22 -4.82
N GLU A 215 -1.85 14.34 -3.75
CA GLU A 215 -1.43 15.62 -3.17
C GLU A 215 -0.32 16.34 -3.95
N LYS A 216 0.18 15.72 -5.03
CA LYS A 216 1.30 16.23 -5.81
C LYS A 216 2.58 16.48 -4.96
N ASN A 217 2.74 15.76 -3.87
CA ASN A 217 3.91 15.85 -3.01
C ASN A 217 5.01 14.92 -3.52
N ALA A 218 5.90 15.47 -4.36
CA ALA A 218 6.96 14.71 -5.01
C ALA A 218 7.98 14.12 -4.02
N GLU A 219 8.30 14.82 -2.93
CA GLU A 219 9.26 14.37 -1.93
C GLU A 219 8.78 13.09 -1.25
N LEU A 220 7.58 13.11 -0.67
CA LEU A 220 7.03 11.97 0.06
C LEU A 220 6.63 10.83 -0.89
N PHE A 221 6.12 11.15 -2.09
CA PHE A 221 5.88 10.16 -3.12
C PHE A 221 7.14 9.37 -3.45
N ASN A 222 8.25 10.06 -3.77
CA ASN A 222 9.52 9.41 -4.12
C ASN A 222 10.11 8.64 -2.95
N LYS A 223 10.00 9.15 -1.71
CA LYS A 223 10.45 8.48 -0.49
C LYS A 223 9.81 7.10 -0.36
N TYR A 224 8.49 7.04 -0.35
CA TYR A 224 7.78 5.77 -0.13
C TYR A 224 7.84 4.85 -1.35
N LEU A 225 7.88 5.39 -2.57
CA LEU A 225 8.08 4.61 -3.77
C LEU A 225 9.47 3.92 -3.79
N ALA A 226 10.52 4.61 -3.38
CA ALA A 226 11.85 4.02 -3.28
C ALA A 226 11.90 2.88 -2.26
N SER A 227 11.27 3.05 -1.08
CA SER A 227 11.15 1.99 -0.08
C SER A 227 10.33 0.80 -0.61
N ALA A 228 9.20 1.05 -1.29
CA ALA A 228 8.38 -0.01 -1.88
C ALA A 228 9.15 -0.82 -2.93
N LYS A 229 9.86 -0.17 -3.83
CA LYS A 229 10.72 -0.84 -4.84
C LYS A 229 11.82 -1.69 -4.21
N LYS A 230 12.40 -1.22 -3.11
CA LYS A 230 13.43 -1.95 -2.34
C LYS A 230 12.87 -3.20 -1.68
N HIS A 231 11.71 -3.08 -1.03
CA HIS A 231 11.13 -4.15 -0.23
C HIS A 231 10.32 -5.17 -1.05
N TYR A 232 9.69 -4.74 -2.15
CA TYR A 232 8.79 -5.56 -2.96
C TYR A 232 9.23 -5.61 -4.43
N PRO A 233 10.42 -6.18 -4.72
CA PRO A 233 10.97 -6.23 -6.07
C PRO A 233 10.16 -7.13 -7.03
N VAL A 234 9.34 -8.04 -6.51
CA VAL A 234 8.43 -8.89 -7.32
C VAL A 234 7.38 -8.01 -8.01
N ASP A 235 6.96 -6.91 -7.39
CA ASP A 235 5.97 -5.99 -7.93
C ASP A 235 6.60 -4.83 -8.71
N LYS A 236 7.82 -5.02 -9.22
CA LYS A 236 8.61 -3.98 -9.89
C LYS A 236 7.79 -3.22 -10.94
N ALA A 237 7.08 -3.93 -11.82
CA ALA A 237 6.28 -3.31 -12.87
C ALA A 237 5.16 -2.41 -12.32
N TYR A 238 4.55 -2.78 -11.21
CA TYR A 238 3.53 -1.98 -10.54
C TYR A 238 4.11 -0.65 -10.03
N TRP A 239 5.24 -0.73 -9.32
CA TRP A 239 5.89 0.47 -8.76
C TRP A 239 6.46 1.38 -9.85
N GLU A 240 6.99 0.81 -10.93
CA GLU A 240 7.41 1.59 -12.10
C GLU A 240 6.25 2.32 -12.75
N ASN A 241 5.07 1.68 -12.88
CA ASN A 241 3.88 2.34 -13.40
C ASN A 241 3.41 3.50 -12.51
N GLN A 242 3.49 3.39 -11.17
CA GLN A 242 3.21 4.52 -10.28
C GLN A 242 4.16 5.70 -10.53
N GLU A 243 5.46 5.43 -10.75
CA GLU A 243 6.45 6.46 -11.09
C GLU A 243 6.17 7.12 -12.44
N ILE A 244 5.85 6.33 -13.46
CA ILE A 244 5.50 6.79 -14.80
C ILE A 244 4.30 7.73 -14.73
N ASP A 245 3.21 7.27 -14.13
CA ASP A 245 1.99 8.04 -14.00
C ASP A 245 2.20 9.36 -13.23
N PHE A 246 3.00 9.33 -12.16
CA PHE A 246 3.31 10.53 -11.40
C PHE A 246 4.13 11.53 -12.22
N THR A 247 5.08 11.02 -12.98
CA THR A 247 6.05 11.82 -13.73
C THR A 247 5.42 12.46 -14.98
N LEU A 248 4.47 11.79 -15.63
CA LEU A 248 3.91 12.20 -16.91
C LEU A 248 2.60 13.00 -16.80
N ARG A 249 1.90 12.92 -15.71
CA ARG A 249 0.48 13.33 -15.53
C ARG A 249 0.14 14.79 -15.90
N ASP A 250 1.09 15.71 -15.75
CA ASP A 250 0.86 17.14 -15.98
C ASP A 250 1.65 17.63 -17.22
N LEU A 251 2.14 16.72 -18.07
CA LEU A 251 2.93 17.02 -19.26
C LEU A 251 2.12 16.80 -20.52
N GLU A 252 2.36 17.65 -21.52
CA GLU A 252 1.71 17.61 -22.83
C GLU A 252 2.73 17.85 -23.95
N ASN A 253 2.38 17.46 -25.15
CA ASN A 253 3.14 17.73 -26.38
C ASN A 253 4.63 17.33 -26.28
N GLU A 254 5.54 18.19 -26.74
CA GLU A 254 6.98 17.88 -26.76
C GLU A 254 7.55 17.61 -25.36
N ALA A 255 7.05 18.29 -24.32
CA ALA A 255 7.50 18.05 -22.94
C ALA A 255 7.18 16.62 -22.49
N LEU A 256 5.99 16.12 -22.84
CA LEU A 256 5.58 14.74 -22.59
C LEU A 256 6.47 13.76 -23.34
N LEU A 257 6.71 13.97 -24.64
CA LEU A 257 7.53 13.08 -25.47
C LEU A 257 8.98 13.04 -24.97
N ASN A 258 9.56 14.19 -24.63
CA ASN A 258 10.92 14.26 -24.06
C ASN A 258 11.01 13.48 -22.75
N LYS A 259 9.97 13.53 -21.93
CA LYS A 259 9.95 12.80 -20.66
C LYS A 259 9.84 11.28 -20.87
N TYR A 260 9.09 10.84 -21.89
CA TYR A 260 9.10 9.43 -22.28
C TYR A 260 10.50 8.96 -22.69
N GLU A 261 11.29 9.75 -23.45
CA GLU A 261 12.67 9.39 -23.84
C GLU A 261 13.56 9.19 -22.60
N GLU A 262 13.45 10.08 -21.59
CA GLU A 262 14.18 9.92 -20.33
C GLU A 262 13.77 8.62 -19.61
N LEU A 263 12.45 8.35 -19.53
CA LEU A 263 11.92 7.21 -18.81
C LEU A 263 12.26 5.87 -19.48
N ILE A 264 12.22 5.75 -20.81
CA ILE A 264 12.62 4.52 -21.51
C ILE A 264 14.11 4.21 -21.33
N THR A 265 14.94 5.26 -21.20
CA THR A 265 16.37 5.11 -20.87
C THR A 265 16.58 4.62 -19.44
N LYS A 266 15.79 5.14 -18.50
CA LYS A 266 15.86 4.79 -17.06
C LYS A 266 15.27 3.41 -16.76
N MET A 267 14.24 3.00 -17.48
CA MET A 267 13.47 1.77 -17.27
C MET A 267 13.40 0.94 -18.56
N PRO A 268 14.53 0.44 -19.06
CA PRO A 268 14.55 -0.36 -20.28
C PRO A 268 13.75 -1.67 -20.10
N GLY A 269 13.00 -2.06 -21.13
CA GLY A 269 12.17 -3.25 -21.09
C GLY A 269 10.80 -3.07 -20.43
N ASN A 270 10.42 -1.85 -20.03
CA ASN A 270 9.08 -1.59 -19.54
C ASN A 270 8.08 -1.49 -20.70
N TYR A 271 7.21 -2.50 -20.82
CA TYR A 271 6.18 -2.59 -21.85
C TYR A 271 5.30 -1.34 -21.92
N ALA A 272 4.82 -0.86 -20.77
CA ALA A 272 3.87 0.25 -20.71
C ALA A 272 4.48 1.55 -21.24
N LEU A 273 5.77 1.79 -20.96
CA LEU A 273 6.48 2.96 -21.48
C LEU A 273 6.58 2.93 -23.00
N TYR A 274 7.03 1.83 -23.58
CA TYR A 274 7.16 1.71 -25.03
C TYR A 274 5.81 1.83 -25.73
N TYR A 275 4.79 1.12 -25.22
CA TYR A 275 3.46 1.10 -25.81
C TYR A 275 2.78 2.47 -25.75
N ASN A 276 2.74 3.09 -24.58
CA ASN A 276 2.07 4.37 -24.38
C ASN A 276 2.83 5.50 -25.09
N TYR A 277 4.15 5.47 -25.09
CA TYR A 277 4.94 6.47 -25.82
C TYR A 277 4.64 6.43 -27.33
N ALA A 278 4.54 5.24 -27.93
CA ALA A 278 4.14 5.11 -29.33
C ALA A 278 2.76 5.73 -29.59
N LEU A 279 1.79 5.50 -28.69
CA LEU A 279 0.45 6.11 -28.79
C LEU A 279 0.47 7.63 -28.63
N GLU A 280 1.29 8.17 -27.72
CA GLU A 280 1.40 9.62 -27.56
C GLU A 280 2.08 10.29 -28.76
N ILE A 281 3.09 9.66 -29.36
CA ILE A 281 3.65 10.16 -30.63
C ILE A 281 2.58 10.13 -31.74
N ASP A 282 1.78 9.06 -31.82
CA ASP A 282 0.72 8.96 -32.86
C ASP A 282 -0.34 10.05 -32.70
N LYS A 283 -0.68 10.46 -31.47
CA LYS A 283 -1.52 11.65 -31.22
C LYS A 283 -0.79 12.95 -31.58
N PHE A 284 0.48 13.07 -31.17
CA PHE A 284 1.24 14.31 -31.38
C PHE A 284 1.45 14.63 -32.85
N ILE A 285 1.67 13.64 -33.73
CA ILE A 285 1.85 13.86 -35.18
C ILE A 285 0.61 14.45 -35.87
N LEU A 286 -0.55 14.44 -35.23
CA LEU A 286 -1.78 15.05 -35.73
C LEU A 286 -1.90 16.52 -35.32
N THR A 287 -0.99 17.03 -34.49
CA THR A 287 -1.00 18.44 -34.05
C THR A 287 -0.21 19.33 -35.02
N PRO A 288 -0.51 20.65 -35.07
CA PRO A 288 0.24 21.58 -35.91
C PRO A 288 1.72 21.75 -35.52
N GLU A 289 2.08 21.40 -34.28
CA GLU A 289 3.43 21.51 -33.74
C GLU A 289 4.37 20.42 -34.28
N ALA A 290 3.81 19.32 -34.79
CA ALA A 290 4.59 18.16 -35.21
C ALA A 290 5.42 18.46 -36.47
N LYS A 291 6.73 18.42 -36.31
CA LYS A 291 7.72 18.51 -37.39
C LYS A 291 8.31 17.14 -37.65
N ASN A 292 8.80 16.90 -38.87
CA ASN A 292 9.45 15.62 -39.22
C ASN A 292 8.62 14.36 -38.93
N ILE A 293 7.37 14.35 -39.42
CA ILE A 293 6.40 13.26 -39.23
C ILE A 293 6.97 11.87 -39.65
N ALA A 294 7.85 11.83 -40.65
CA ALA A 294 8.48 10.56 -41.11
C ALA A 294 9.36 9.96 -39.99
N ALA A 295 10.11 10.77 -39.24
CA ALA A 295 10.92 10.29 -38.12
C ALA A 295 10.03 9.77 -36.99
N TYR A 296 8.94 10.46 -36.66
CA TYR A 296 7.96 10.00 -35.65
C TYR A 296 7.29 8.68 -36.05
N LYS A 297 6.87 8.53 -37.32
CA LYS A 297 6.31 7.25 -37.78
C LYS A 297 7.31 6.10 -37.66
N SER A 298 8.60 6.34 -37.92
CA SER A 298 9.65 5.34 -37.74
C SER A 298 9.85 5.00 -36.24
N LYS A 299 9.81 6.01 -35.38
CA LYS A 299 9.93 5.84 -33.92
C LYS A 299 8.75 5.05 -33.33
N ILE A 300 7.54 5.26 -33.81
CA ILE A 300 6.34 4.50 -33.41
C ILE A 300 6.56 2.99 -33.67
N ILE A 301 7.08 2.64 -34.86
CA ILE A 301 7.35 1.24 -35.19
C ILE A 301 8.41 0.64 -34.28
N GLU A 302 9.50 1.37 -34.02
CA GLU A 302 10.56 0.96 -33.09
C GLU A 302 9.99 0.70 -31.69
N LEU A 303 9.19 1.63 -31.18
CA LEU A 303 8.60 1.54 -29.85
C LEU A 303 7.62 0.37 -29.73
N PHE A 304 6.75 0.13 -30.71
CA PHE A 304 5.90 -1.06 -30.67
C PHE A 304 6.68 -2.37 -30.79
N LYS A 305 7.78 -2.41 -31.55
CA LYS A 305 8.69 -3.58 -31.58
C LYS A 305 9.31 -3.82 -30.21
N ASN A 306 9.77 -2.77 -29.53
CA ASN A 306 10.30 -2.85 -28.18
C ASN A 306 9.23 -3.27 -27.16
N ALA A 307 7.98 -2.83 -27.32
CA ALA A 307 6.86 -3.27 -26.51
C ALA A 307 6.60 -4.76 -26.69
N VAL A 308 6.54 -5.26 -27.92
CA VAL A 308 6.36 -6.71 -28.22
C VAL A 308 7.51 -7.53 -27.65
N ALA A 309 8.76 -7.04 -27.77
CA ALA A 309 9.93 -7.71 -27.21
C ALA A 309 9.90 -7.77 -25.67
N ALA A 310 9.41 -6.72 -25.02
CA ALA A 310 9.24 -6.68 -23.57
C ALA A 310 8.10 -7.59 -23.09
N LYS A 311 6.96 -7.56 -23.80
CA LYS A 311 5.79 -8.40 -23.53
C LYS A 311 4.94 -8.50 -24.80
N SER A 312 4.83 -9.69 -25.37
CA SER A 312 3.92 -9.93 -26.50
C SER A 312 2.48 -9.88 -26.03
N THR A 313 1.71 -8.88 -26.48
CA THR A 313 0.29 -8.69 -26.19
C THR A 313 -0.52 -8.61 -27.47
N ILE A 314 -1.83 -8.82 -27.35
CA ILE A 314 -2.76 -8.69 -28.50
C ILE A 314 -2.64 -7.28 -29.08
N GLU A 315 -2.68 -6.26 -28.23
CA GLU A 315 -2.69 -4.84 -28.61
C GLU A 315 -1.42 -4.45 -29.37
N ALA A 316 -0.23 -4.74 -28.81
CA ALA A 316 1.02 -4.34 -29.43
C ALA A 316 1.26 -5.05 -30.78
N ASN A 317 0.91 -6.32 -30.87
CA ASN A 317 1.00 -7.07 -32.13
C ASN A 317 0.02 -6.54 -33.19
N LEU A 318 -1.21 -6.23 -32.79
CA LEU A 318 -2.19 -5.64 -33.72
C LEU A 318 -1.76 -4.24 -34.19
N GLN A 319 -1.18 -3.40 -33.32
CA GLN A 319 -0.66 -2.10 -33.75
C GLN A 319 0.41 -2.25 -34.83
N LEU A 320 1.38 -3.13 -34.64
CA LEU A 320 2.41 -3.40 -35.70
C LEU A 320 1.82 -3.99 -36.99
N ALA A 321 0.91 -4.95 -36.86
CA ALA A 321 0.24 -5.52 -38.03
C ALA A 321 -0.52 -4.44 -38.80
N ASN A 322 -1.28 -3.58 -38.13
CA ASN A 322 -2.03 -2.49 -38.77
C ASN A 322 -1.11 -1.45 -39.41
N ILE A 323 -0.01 -1.08 -38.77
CA ILE A 323 0.94 -0.09 -39.31
C ILE A 323 1.56 -0.62 -40.61
N TYR A 324 2.06 -1.85 -40.63
CA TYR A 324 2.63 -2.43 -41.84
C TYR A 324 1.58 -2.68 -42.91
N TYR A 325 0.40 -3.11 -42.53
CA TYR A 325 -0.73 -3.29 -43.44
C TYR A 325 -1.11 -1.96 -44.09
N SER A 326 -1.32 -0.89 -43.35
CA SER A 326 -1.65 0.45 -43.86
C SER A 326 -0.53 1.01 -44.75
N LYS A 327 0.73 0.87 -44.33
CA LYS A 327 1.90 1.28 -45.12
C LYS A 327 1.95 0.60 -46.50
N THR A 328 1.52 -0.66 -46.56
CA THR A 328 1.42 -1.40 -47.85
C THR A 328 0.43 -0.71 -48.81
N PHE A 329 -0.69 -0.19 -48.31
CA PHE A 329 -1.66 0.53 -49.14
C PHE A 329 -1.13 1.90 -49.56
N GLU A 330 -0.45 2.65 -48.69
CA GLU A 330 0.22 3.91 -49.01
C GLU A 330 1.21 3.70 -50.20
N ILE A 331 1.97 2.60 -50.19
CA ILE A 331 2.89 2.26 -51.31
C ILE A 331 2.11 1.91 -52.58
N LYS A 332 1.00 1.16 -52.46
CA LYS A 332 0.14 0.85 -53.62
C LYS A 332 -0.45 2.10 -54.27
N GLU A 333 -0.84 3.08 -53.49
CA GLU A 333 -1.29 4.38 -54.00
C GLU A 333 -0.18 5.13 -54.76
N GLN A 334 1.07 5.07 -54.24
CA GLN A 334 2.21 5.64 -54.96
C GLN A 334 2.43 4.91 -56.31
N ILE A 335 2.34 3.58 -56.35
CA ILE A 335 2.43 2.78 -57.58
C ILE A 335 1.34 3.19 -58.59
N ALA A 336 0.10 3.40 -58.11
CA ALA A 336 -1.03 3.79 -58.98
C ALA A 336 -0.87 5.17 -59.63
N LYS A 337 -0.10 6.08 -58.98
CA LYS A 337 0.19 7.42 -59.52
C LYS A 337 1.23 7.41 -60.61
N ILE A 338 2.03 6.36 -60.76
CA ILE A 338 3.05 6.23 -61.80
C ILE A 338 2.37 5.72 -63.10
N LYS A 339 2.06 6.63 -64.01
CA LYS A 339 1.39 6.33 -65.28
C LYS A 339 2.35 6.26 -66.49
N GLY A 340 3.61 6.65 -66.28
CA GLY A 340 4.59 6.73 -67.35
C GLY A 340 5.21 5.39 -67.71
N THR A 341 5.79 5.35 -68.90
CA THR A 341 6.43 4.15 -69.49
C THR A 341 7.94 4.35 -69.70
N LYS A 342 8.51 5.45 -69.20
CA LYS A 342 9.95 5.69 -69.27
C LYS A 342 10.73 4.70 -68.39
N PRO A 343 11.96 4.32 -68.80
CA PRO A 343 12.76 3.34 -68.06
C PRO A 343 12.90 3.63 -66.59
N ASP A 344 13.09 4.90 -66.17
CA ASP A 344 13.21 5.31 -64.79
C ASP A 344 11.89 5.16 -63.99
N GLU A 345 10.75 5.46 -64.65
CA GLU A 345 9.42 5.29 -64.05
C GLU A 345 9.07 3.80 -63.86
N ILE A 346 9.46 2.95 -64.83
CA ILE A 346 9.31 1.48 -64.72
C ILE A 346 10.19 0.96 -63.59
N LYS A 347 11.43 1.42 -63.45
CA LYS A 347 12.35 1.03 -62.38
C LYS A 347 11.81 1.42 -61.02
N LEU A 348 11.31 2.67 -60.88
CA LEU A 348 10.68 3.17 -59.64
C LEU A 348 9.45 2.32 -59.29
N LYS A 349 8.57 2.05 -60.25
CA LYS A 349 7.37 1.22 -60.08
C LYS A 349 7.70 -0.19 -59.61
N ASN A 350 8.68 -0.83 -60.23
CA ASN A 350 9.11 -2.15 -59.81
C ASN A 350 9.75 -2.18 -58.42
N GLY A 351 10.49 -1.13 -58.03
CA GLY A 351 11.02 -0.94 -56.70
C GLY A 351 9.91 -0.84 -55.66
N LEU A 352 8.89 -0.03 -55.93
CA LEU A 352 7.72 0.14 -55.03
C LEU A 352 6.89 -1.17 -54.95
N ILE A 353 6.74 -1.94 -56.03
CA ILE A 353 6.08 -3.25 -55.99
C ILE A 353 6.84 -4.22 -55.10
N ALA A 354 8.15 -4.26 -55.18
CA ALA A 354 8.98 -5.10 -54.32
C ALA A 354 8.86 -4.64 -52.82
N GLN A 355 8.89 -3.34 -52.61
CA GLN A 355 8.70 -2.75 -51.28
C GLN A 355 7.32 -3.06 -50.70
N SER A 356 6.24 -2.94 -51.48
CA SER A 356 4.88 -3.31 -51.07
C SER A 356 4.78 -4.76 -50.63
N LYS A 357 5.42 -5.66 -51.39
CA LYS A 357 5.45 -7.10 -51.04
C LYS A 357 6.23 -7.36 -49.76
N SER A 358 7.39 -6.73 -49.59
CA SER A 358 8.20 -6.86 -48.36
C SER A 358 7.45 -6.31 -47.14
N THR A 359 6.85 -5.13 -47.29
CA THR A 359 6.08 -4.50 -46.20
C THR A 359 4.86 -5.33 -45.76
N MET A 360 4.17 -5.96 -46.73
CA MET A 360 3.06 -6.87 -46.41
C MET A 360 3.57 -8.14 -45.71
N ASN A 361 4.72 -8.65 -46.04
CA ASN A 361 5.30 -9.79 -45.34
C ASN A 361 5.68 -9.46 -43.88
N GLU A 362 6.08 -8.22 -43.60
CA GLU A 362 6.31 -7.74 -42.22
C GLU A 362 5.04 -7.77 -41.36
N THR A 363 3.86 -7.72 -41.97
CA THR A 363 2.56 -7.77 -41.26
C THR A 363 2.29 -9.16 -40.67
N ILE A 364 2.70 -10.22 -41.37
CA ILE A 364 2.31 -11.61 -41.07
C ILE A 364 2.66 -12.05 -39.65
N PRO A 365 3.92 -11.96 -39.18
CA PRO A 365 4.27 -12.49 -37.84
C PRO A 365 3.50 -11.83 -36.70
N TYR A 366 3.22 -10.55 -36.79
CA TYR A 366 2.46 -9.83 -35.77
C TYR A 366 0.98 -10.19 -35.83
N ALA A 367 0.39 -10.31 -37.02
CA ALA A 367 -1.02 -10.71 -37.12
C ALA A 367 -1.22 -12.17 -36.69
N GLU A 368 -0.29 -13.08 -36.99
CA GLU A 368 -0.33 -14.48 -36.53
C GLU A 368 -0.24 -14.58 -35.01
N GLU A 369 0.68 -13.84 -34.38
CA GLU A 369 0.79 -13.85 -32.94
C GLU A 369 -0.48 -13.25 -32.25
N ALA A 370 -1.05 -12.18 -32.82
CA ALA A 370 -2.32 -11.64 -32.35
C ALA A 370 -3.46 -12.68 -32.45
N VAL A 371 -3.58 -13.39 -33.58
CA VAL A 371 -4.56 -14.47 -33.76
C VAL A 371 -4.35 -15.59 -32.75
N LYS A 372 -3.12 -16.01 -32.54
CA LYS A 372 -2.77 -17.03 -31.55
C LYS A 372 -3.15 -16.63 -30.13
N LEU A 373 -2.81 -15.39 -29.72
CA LEU A 373 -3.16 -14.86 -28.40
C LEU A 373 -4.68 -14.74 -28.20
N LEU A 374 -5.39 -14.25 -29.24
CA LEU A 374 -6.85 -14.16 -29.23
C LEU A 374 -7.49 -15.54 -29.16
N GLY A 375 -6.99 -16.51 -29.93
CA GLY A 375 -7.50 -17.89 -29.94
C GLY A 375 -7.30 -18.63 -28.59
N ALA A 376 -6.41 -18.15 -27.73
CA ALA A 376 -6.16 -18.71 -26.40
C ALA A 376 -7.09 -18.15 -25.32
N LEU A 377 -7.91 -17.13 -25.60
CA LEU A 377 -8.85 -16.56 -24.66
C LEU A 377 -9.99 -17.54 -24.34
N LYS A 378 -10.35 -17.65 -23.07
CA LYS A 378 -11.50 -18.47 -22.64
C LYS A 378 -12.84 -17.75 -22.86
N GLU A 379 -12.81 -16.43 -22.74
CA GLU A 379 -13.98 -15.56 -22.92
C GLU A 379 -13.58 -14.35 -23.76
N TYR A 380 -14.50 -13.88 -24.60
CA TYR A 380 -14.25 -12.76 -25.50
C TYR A 380 -15.09 -11.55 -25.13
N LYS A 381 -14.42 -10.43 -24.87
CA LYS A 381 -15.07 -9.11 -24.85
C LYS A 381 -15.43 -8.68 -26.27
N PHE A 382 -16.27 -7.67 -26.41
CA PHE A 382 -16.61 -7.12 -27.72
C PHE A 382 -15.39 -6.65 -28.51
N SER A 383 -14.43 -5.99 -27.84
CA SER A 383 -13.16 -5.58 -28.45
C SER A 383 -12.34 -6.75 -28.95
N ASP A 384 -12.30 -7.86 -28.22
CA ASP A 384 -11.51 -9.05 -28.59
C ASP A 384 -12.07 -9.70 -29.87
N LYS A 385 -13.39 -9.77 -29.99
CA LYS A 385 -14.07 -10.28 -31.20
C LYS A 385 -13.74 -9.40 -32.42
N THR A 386 -13.79 -8.09 -32.27
CA THR A 386 -13.43 -7.13 -33.31
C THR A 386 -11.97 -7.26 -33.73
N ASN A 387 -11.07 -7.32 -32.75
CA ASN A 387 -9.64 -7.49 -32.98
C ASN A 387 -9.32 -8.82 -33.64
N TYR A 388 -10.04 -9.88 -33.28
CA TYR A 388 -9.84 -11.20 -33.89
C TYR A 388 -10.24 -11.20 -35.37
N LYS A 389 -11.41 -10.63 -35.70
CA LYS A 389 -11.85 -10.46 -37.08
C LYS A 389 -10.84 -9.68 -37.91
N LEU A 390 -10.38 -8.55 -37.37
CA LEU A 390 -9.38 -7.70 -38.01
C LEU A 390 -8.07 -8.46 -38.30
N ALA A 391 -7.53 -9.15 -37.30
CA ALA A 391 -6.29 -9.90 -37.43
C ALA A 391 -6.38 -11.00 -38.54
N VAL A 392 -7.51 -11.74 -38.53
CA VAL A 392 -7.78 -12.76 -39.53
C VAL A 392 -7.91 -12.16 -40.93
N GLU A 393 -8.59 -11.03 -41.10
CA GLU A 393 -8.73 -10.35 -42.38
C GLU A 393 -7.38 -9.83 -42.91
N ILE A 394 -6.55 -9.27 -42.05
CA ILE A 394 -5.18 -8.88 -42.40
C ILE A 394 -4.39 -10.07 -42.93
N LEU A 395 -4.45 -11.23 -42.28
CA LEU A 395 -3.73 -12.44 -42.73
C LEU A 395 -4.24 -12.99 -44.04
N ILE A 396 -5.56 -13.02 -44.26
CA ILE A 396 -6.12 -13.44 -45.54
C ILE A 396 -5.56 -12.57 -46.67
N ASN A 397 -5.55 -11.25 -46.48
CA ASN A 397 -5.05 -10.31 -47.47
C ASN A 397 -3.53 -10.42 -47.70
N ALA A 398 -2.77 -10.59 -46.61
CA ALA A 398 -1.32 -10.76 -46.66
C ALA A 398 -0.93 -12.05 -47.42
N TYR A 399 -1.61 -13.16 -47.12
CA TYR A 399 -1.34 -14.42 -47.79
C TYR A 399 -1.88 -14.47 -49.20
N LYS A 400 -2.97 -13.78 -49.57
CA LYS A 400 -3.38 -13.57 -50.97
C LYS A 400 -2.29 -12.84 -51.76
N GLN A 401 -1.70 -11.79 -51.19
CA GLN A 401 -0.64 -11.04 -51.87
C GLN A 401 0.67 -11.84 -52.00
N SER A 402 0.98 -12.70 -51.03
CA SER A 402 2.16 -13.58 -51.09
C SER A 402 1.97 -14.83 -51.96
N GLY A 403 0.74 -15.11 -52.41
CA GLY A 403 0.39 -16.28 -53.22
C GLY A 403 0.30 -17.60 -52.42
N ASN A 404 0.17 -17.56 -51.10
CA ASN A 404 0.07 -18.75 -50.25
C ASN A 404 -1.40 -19.21 -50.13
N ALA A 405 -1.90 -19.94 -51.15
CA ALA A 405 -3.28 -20.40 -51.21
C ALA A 405 -3.68 -21.28 -49.98
N ALA A 406 -2.77 -22.09 -49.46
CA ALA A 406 -3.04 -22.97 -48.34
C ALA A 406 -3.35 -22.16 -47.08
N LYS A 407 -2.54 -21.13 -46.78
CA LYS A 407 -2.78 -20.22 -45.64
C LYS A 407 -4.03 -19.36 -45.84
N VAL A 408 -4.33 -18.95 -47.06
CA VAL A 408 -5.59 -18.25 -47.35
C VAL A 408 -6.79 -19.13 -46.96
N ALA A 409 -6.83 -20.37 -47.40
CA ALA A 409 -7.93 -21.28 -47.08
C ALA A 409 -8.03 -21.56 -45.57
N GLU A 410 -6.89 -21.68 -44.87
CA GLU A 410 -6.83 -21.85 -43.40
C GLU A 410 -7.51 -20.66 -42.68
N TYR A 411 -7.13 -19.42 -43.01
CA TYR A 411 -7.66 -18.22 -42.33
C TYR A 411 -9.09 -17.86 -42.80
N GLU A 412 -9.47 -18.19 -44.05
CA GLU A 412 -10.89 -18.07 -44.48
C GLU A 412 -11.80 -19.03 -43.67
N LYS A 413 -11.34 -20.25 -43.40
CA LYS A 413 -12.06 -21.18 -42.51
C LYS A 413 -12.14 -20.65 -41.07
N LEU A 414 -11.02 -20.10 -40.53
CA LEU A 414 -10.99 -19.48 -39.21
C LEU A 414 -11.96 -18.30 -39.14
N LYS A 415 -12.06 -17.48 -40.19
CA LYS A 415 -12.99 -16.35 -40.26
C LYS A 415 -14.43 -16.78 -40.01
N LEU A 416 -14.88 -17.88 -40.63
CA LEU A 416 -16.23 -18.42 -40.43
C LEU A 416 -16.53 -18.79 -38.94
N THR A 417 -15.49 -19.17 -38.19
CA THR A 417 -15.61 -19.44 -36.75
C THR A 417 -15.65 -18.15 -35.94
N VAL A 418 -14.78 -17.21 -36.23
CA VAL A 418 -14.67 -15.93 -35.53
C VAL A 418 -15.91 -15.04 -35.76
N ASP A 419 -16.54 -15.13 -36.94
CA ASP A 419 -17.78 -14.41 -37.28
C ASP A 419 -18.99 -14.84 -36.41
N LYS A 420 -18.92 -16.04 -35.84
CA LYS A 420 -19.97 -16.60 -34.97
C LYS A 420 -19.75 -16.27 -33.47
N LEU A 421 -18.59 -15.72 -33.06
CA LEU A 421 -18.32 -15.30 -31.70
C LEU A 421 -19.19 -14.10 -31.34
#